data_fc42c97d083605d54b76c33eb614bb18
#
_entry.id   fc42c97d083605d54b76c33eb614bb18
#
_cell.length_a   1.000
_cell.length_b   1.000
_cell.length_c   1.000
_cell.angle_alpha   90.00
_cell.angle_beta   90.00
_cell.angle_gamma   90.00
#
_symmetry.space_group_name_H-M   'P 1'
#
loop_
_entity.id
_entity.type
_entity.pdbx_description
1 polymer ?
#
loop_
_entity_poly.entity_id
_entity_poly.type
_entity_poly.pdbx_seq_one_letter_code
_entity_poly.pdbx_strand_id
1 'polypeptide(L)'
;IIHTQEFANADYTGNPVNRCYYCKHELFTRLEPIAVEGGFAVLAYGENASDIGDHRPGAEAAKLFEVRAPLKEAGLAKGEIRALTASLGLPTADKPQMPCLSSRIPYGQAVTPGKLAMIEQAEGVLRDAGFSEVRVRHHEQPGGALAKLELGQAEMERFVGEEMMANVAAQFREAGFTDVTLDTRGYRRGSLNEGVALAKG
;
A
#
# COMPACT_ATOMS: atom_id res chain seq x y z
N ILE A 1 -14.49 2.53 14.12
CA ILE A 1 -13.10 2.98 13.80
C ILE A 1 -12.28 2.81 15.07
N ILE A 2 -11.10 2.22 14.94
CA ILE A 2 -10.11 2.13 16.01
C ILE A 2 -8.87 2.94 15.62
N HIS A 3 -8.17 3.47 16.62
CA HIS A 3 -6.91 4.18 16.43
C HIS A 3 -5.75 3.26 16.81
N THR A 4 -4.82 3.11 15.90
CA THR A 4 -3.58 2.36 16.09
C THR A 4 -2.41 3.30 16.36
N GLN A 5 -1.34 2.80 16.95
CA GLN A 5 -0.18 3.57 17.36
C GLN A 5 1.12 3.05 16.74
N GLU A 6 1.05 2.50 15.52
CA GLU A 6 2.21 1.93 14.84
C GLU A 6 3.37 2.94 14.69
N PHE A 7 3.09 4.24 14.62
CA PHE A 7 4.13 5.27 14.59
C PHE A 7 4.92 5.45 15.88
N ALA A 8 4.43 4.94 16.99
CA ALA A 8 5.19 4.89 18.24
C ALA A 8 6.19 3.71 18.28
N ASN A 9 6.09 2.78 17.32
CA ASN A 9 6.96 1.62 17.21
C ASN A 9 8.13 1.92 16.25
N ALA A 10 9.37 1.93 16.78
CA ALA A 10 10.59 2.15 16.01
C ALA A 10 10.81 1.08 14.93
N ASP A 11 10.40 -0.17 15.19
CA ASP A 11 10.50 -1.26 14.21
C ASP A 11 9.57 -1.03 13.01
N TYR A 12 8.42 -0.39 13.21
CA TYR A 12 7.55 0.01 12.10
C TYR A 12 8.12 1.22 11.35
N THR A 13 8.50 2.27 12.08
CA THR A 13 8.96 3.54 11.47
C THR A 13 10.31 3.41 10.79
N GLY A 14 11.17 2.49 11.22
CA GLY A 14 12.43 2.15 10.56
C GLY A 14 12.26 1.49 9.19
N ASN A 15 11.03 1.09 8.82
CA ASN A 15 10.66 0.56 7.51
C ASN A 15 11.49 -0.67 7.07
N PRO A 16 11.64 -1.70 7.89
CA PRO A 16 12.29 -2.94 7.48
C PRO A 16 11.43 -3.72 6.48
N VAL A 17 12.01 -4.71 5.84
CA VAL A 17 11.31 -5.58 4.87
C VAL A 17 10.09 -6.29 5.47
N ASN A 18 10.09 -6.53 6.76
CA ASN A 18 8.98 -7.12 7.53
C ASN A 18 8.08 -6.06 8.21
N ARG A 19 8.13 -4.77 7.82
CA ARG A 19 7.30 -3.70 8.40
C ARG A 19 5.84 -4.08 8.55
N CYS A 20 5.26 -4.81 7.58
CA CYS A 20 3.86 -5.22 7.62
C CYS A 20 3.52 -6.14 8.79
N TYR A 21 4.50 -6.87 9.33
CA TYR A 21 4.32 -7.62 10.57
C TYR A 21 3.99 -6.69 11.74
N TYR A 22 4.81 -5.66 11.97
CA TYR A 22 4.60 -4.71 13.07
C TYR A 22 3.28 -3.94 12.96
N CYS A 23 2.92 -3.51 11.74
CA CYS A 23 1.64 -2.86 11.49
C CYS A 23 0.45 -3.78 11.82
N LYS A 24 0.49 -5.04 11.39
CA LYS A 24 -0.58 -6.00 11.66
C LYS A 24 -0.60 -6.44 13.11
N HIS A 25 0.56 -6.59 13.73
CA HIS A 25 0.68 -6.91 15.16
C HIS A 25 -0.02 -5.82 16.01
N GLU A 26 0.29 -4.54 15.78
CA GLU A 26 -0.39 -3.44 16.46
C GLU A 26 -1.91 -3.48 16.24
N LEU A 27 -2.36 -3.66 14.99
CA LEU A 27 -3.77 -3.75 14.66
C LEU A 27 -4.47 -4.87 15.44
N PHE A 28 -3.91 -6.06 15.45
CA PHE A 28 -4.54 -7.21 16.11
C PHE A 28 -4.49 -7.08 17.63
N THR A 29 -3.42 -6.52 18.21
CA THR A 29 -3.35 -6.18 19.63
C THR A 29 -4.50 -5.26 20.06
N ARG A 30 -4.90 -4.30 19.19
CA ARG A 30 -6.03 -3.40 19.45
C ARG A 30 -7.39 -4.05 19.21
N LEU A 31 -7.47 -5.01 18.29
CA LEU A 31 -8.72 -5.69 17.96
C LEU A 31 -9.10 -6.78 18.94
N GLU A 32 -8.12 -7.47 19.53
CA GLU A 32 -8.35 -8.60 20.42
C GLU A 32 -9.27 -8.25 21.63
N PRO A 33 -9.01 -7.19 22.43
CA PRO A 33 -9.91 -6.82 23.51
C PRO A 33 -11.31 -6.44 23.02
N ILE A 34 -11.42 -5.78 21.87
CA ILE A 34 -12.71 -5.41 21.27
C ILE A 34 -13.50 -6.67 20.89
N ALA A 35 -12.81 -7.68 20.36
CA ALA A 35 -13.45 -8.95 20.03
C ALA A 35 -13.98 -9.67 21.28
N VAL A 36 -13.17 -9.69 22.34
CA VAL A 36 -13.56 -10.30 23.62
C VAL A 36 -14.75 -9.57 24.23
N GLU A 37 -14.69 -8.25 24.34
CA GLU A 37 -15.79 -7.43 24.89
C GLU A 37 -17.06 -7.53 24.05
N GLY A 38 -16.92 -7.60 22.71
CA GLY A 38 -18.04 -7.75 21.78
C GLY A 38 -18.61 -9.15 21.68
N GLY A 39 -18.01 -10.15 22.36
CA GLY A 39 -18.43 -11.55 22.28
C GLY A 39 -18.18 -12.18 20.90
N PHE A 40 -17.25 -11.65 20.10
CA PHE A 40 -16.89 -12.22 18.81
C PHE A 40 -15.98 -13.43 18.99
N ALA A 41 -16.36 -14.56 18.40
CA ALA A 41 -15.62 -15.80 18.52
C ALA A 41 -14.34 -15.82 17.66
N VAL A 42 -14.25 -14.98 16.62
CA VAL A 42 -13.18 -15.03 15.62
C VAL A 42 -12.88 -13.64 15.09
N LEU A 43 -11.59 -13.32 14.96
CA LEU A 43 -11.09 -12.25 14.09
C LEU A 43 -10.83 -12.83 12.70
N ALA A 44 -11.21 -12.09 11.66
CA ALA A 44 -10.98 -12.49 10.27
C ALA A 44 -10.38 -11.36 9.44
N TYR A 45 -9.62 -11.70 8.40
CA TYR A 45 -9.05 -10.73 7.46
C TYR A 45 -9.09 -11.23 6.01
N GLY A 46 -8.85 -10.33 5.05
CA GLY A 46 -9.10 -10.55 3.63
C GLY A 46 -7.95 -11.18 2.84
N GLU A 47 -7.10 -12.03 3.43
CA GLU A 47 -6.12 -12.81 2.66
C GLU A 47 -6.85 -13.85 1.81
N ASN A 48 -6.35 -14.10 0.60
CA ASN A 48 -6.98 -15.00 -0.38
C ASN A 48 -5.95 -15.96 -1.00
N ALA A 49 -6.41 -16.93 -1.79
CA ALA A 49 -5.54 -17.96 -2.36
C ALA A 49 -4.45 -17.41 -3.30
N SER A 50 -4.68 -16.29 -3.98
CA SER A 50 -3.66 -15.65 -4.82
C SER A 50 -2.51 -15.02 -4.04
N ASP A 51 -2.60 -14.95 -2.72
CA ASP A 51 -1.58 -14.39 -1.85
C ASP A 51 -0.59 -15.45 -1.34
N ILE A 52 -0.85 -16.74 -1.63
CA ILE A 52 0.00 -17.87 -1.26
C ILE A 52 1.31 -17.78 -2.04
N GLY A 53 2.44 -17.84 -1.32
CA GLY A 53 3.79 -17.73 -1.90
C GLY A 53 4.31 -16.30 -2.08
N ASP A 54 3.48 -15.27 -1.85
CA ASP A 54 3.94 -13.89 -1.79
C ASP A 54 4.70 -13.61 -0.46
N HIS A 55 5.64 -12.68 -0.51
CA HIS A 55 6.26 -12.15 0.73
C HIS A 55 5.23 -11.33 1.52
N ARG A 56 4.69 -11.92 2.58
CA ARG A 56 3.61 -11.33 3.40
C ARG A 56 3.91 -11.41 4.89
N PRO A 57 4.83 -10.59 5.42
CA PRO A 57 5.16 -10.60 6.84
C PRO A 57 3.95 -10.36 7.75
N GLY A 58 2.93 -9.66 7.28
CA GLY A 58 1.69 -9.46 8.02
C GLY A 58 0.88 -10.74 8.28
N ALA A 59 1.08 -11.80 7.49
CA ALA A 59 0.45 -13.09 7.72
C ALA A 59 1.00 -13.80 8.96
N GLU A 60 2.27 -13.57 9.31
CA GLU A 60 2.88 -14.09 10.53
C GLU A 60 2.20 -13.48 11.77
N ALA A 61 1.92 -12.18 11.77
CA ALA A 61 1.16 -11.55 12.83
C ALA A 61 -0.26 -12.12 12.91
N ALA A 62 -0.95 -12.31 11.78
CA ALA A 62 -2.27 -12.92 11.75
C ALA A 62 -2.28 -14.33 12.36
N LYS A 63 -1.24 -15.12 12.10
CA LYS A 63 -1.07 -16.46 12.68
C LYS A 63 -0.86 -16.39 14.20
N LEU A 64 -0.06 -15.43 14.68
CA LEU A 64 0.19 -15.24 16.11
C LEU A 64 -1.10 -14.95 16.90
N PHE A 65 -2.00 -14.16 16.33
CA PHE A 65 -3.29 -13.78 16.92
C PHE A 65 -4.44 -14.71 16.50
N GLU A 66 -4.16 -15.86 15.89
CA GLU A 66 -5.15 -16.84 15.42
C GLU A 66 -6.24 -16.24 14.51
N VAL A 67 -5.89 -15.17 13.76
CA VAL A 67 -6.81 -14.48 12.87
C VAL A 67 -7.07 -15.34 11.63
N ARG A 68 -8.34 -15.62 11.35
CA ARG A 68 -8.78 -16.49 10.25
C ARG A 68 -8.72 -15.75 8.92
N ALA A 69 -8.49 -16.49 7.85
CA ALA A 69 -8.51 -16.00 6.47
C ALA A 69 -9.55 -16.78 5.64
N PRO A 70 -10.85 -16.54 5.81
CA PRO A 70 -11.91 -17.38 5.22
C PRO A 70 -11.84 -17.50 3.70
N LEU A 71 -11.44 -16.45 2.98
CA LEU A 71 -11.29 -16.49 1.52
C LEU A 71 -10.15 -17.40 1.08
N LYS A 72 -9.02 -17.38 1.80
CA LYS A 72 -7.87 -18.26 1.59
C LYS A 72 -8.22 -19.71 1.96
N GLU A 73 -8.89 -19.90 3.08
CA GLU A 73 -9.33 -21.21 3.58
C GLU A 73 -10.32 -21.90 2.61
N ALA A 74 -11.17 -21.09 1.95
CA ALA A 74 -12.06 -21.55 0.89
C ALA A 74 -11.36 -21.71 -0.48
N GLY A 75 -10.06 -21.46 -0.58
CA GLY A 75 -9.30 -21.59 -1.82
C GLY A 75 -9.63 -20.51 -2.87
N LEU A 76 -10.33 -19.44 -2.52
CA LEU A 76 -10.78 -18.43 -3.46
C LEU A 76 -9.62 -17.54 -3.93
N ALA A 77 -9.41 -17.52 -5.23
CA ALA A 77 -8.47 -16.65 -5.89
C ALA A 77 -9.08 -15.24 -6.13
N LYS A 78 -8.23 -14.26 -6.37
CA LYS A 78 -8.64 -12.85 -6.50
C LYS A 78 -9.63 -12.61 -7.65
N GLY A 79 -9.46 -13.32 -8.78
CA GLY A 79 -10.40 -13.23 -9.91
C GLY A 79 -11.79 -13.76 -9.55
N GLU A 80 -11.85 -14.88 -8.83
CA GLU A 80 -13.11 -15.47 -8.37
C GLU A 80 -13.82 -14.57 -7.36
N ILE A 81 -13.05 -13.99 -6.42
CA ILE A 81 -13.60 -13.02 -5.44
C ILE A 81 -14.21 -11.81 -6.17
N ARG A 82 -13.55 -11.27 -7.20
CA ARG A 82 -14.08 -10.17 -8.00
C ARG A 82 -15.37 -10.54 -8.73
N ALA A 83 -15.40 -11.73 -9.36
CA ALA A 83 -16.59 -12.23 -10.03
C ALA A 83 -17.77 -12.40 -9.04
N LEU A 84 -17.51 -12.97 -7.86
CA LEU A 84 -18.52 -13.13 -6.82
C LEU A 84 -19.00 -11.77 -6.28
N THR A 85 -18.11 -10.83 -6.00
CA THR A 85 -18.50 -9.50 -5.53
C THR A 85 -19.32 -8.74 -6.57
N ALA A 86 -18.99 -8.88 -7.85
CA ALA A 86 -19.78 -8.31 -8.95
C ALA A 86 -21.18 -8.96 -9.04
N SER A 87 -21.27 -10.28 -8.95
CA SER A 87 -22.57 -10.99 -8.98
C SER A 87 -23.47 -10.63 -7.78
N LEU A 88 -22.88 -10.28 -6.64
CA LEU A 88 -23.58 -9.83 -5.45
C LEU A 88 -23.87 -8.32 -5.45
N GLY A 89 -23.51 -7.60 -6.51
CA GLY A 89 -23.73 -6.14 -6.62
C GLY A 89 -22.91 -5.32 -5.63
N LEU A 90 -21.77 -5.84 -5.14
CA LEU A 90 -20.97 -5.10 -4.18
C LEU A 90 -20.15 -4.00 -4.88
N PRO A 91 -20.11 -2.77 -4.33
CA PRO A 91 -19.42 -1.63 -4.97
C PRO A 91 -17.90 -1.74 -4.99
N THR A 92 -17.35 -2.82 -4.44
CA THR A 92 -15.91 -3.09 -4.38
C THR A 92 -15.40 -4.02 -5.48
N ALA A 93 -16.29 -4.54 -6.34
CA ALA A 93 -15.95 -5.51 -7.38
C ALA A 93 -14.83 -5.01 -8.31
N ASP A 94 -14.93 -3.76 -8.77
CA ASP A 94 -13.98 -3.13 -9.70
C ASP A 94 -12.91 -2.27 -8.99
N LYS A 95 -12.94 -2.22 -7.65
CA LYS A 95 -12.00 -1.39 -6.90
C LYS A 95 -10.55 -1.85 -7.15
N PRO A 96 -9.64 -0.92 -7.57
CA PRO A 96 -8.24 -1.25 -7.76
C PRO A 96 -7.57 -1.64 -6.43
N GLN A 97 -6.43 -2.32 -6.53
CA GLN A 97 -5.62 -2.60 -5.34
C GLN A 97 -5.06 -1.30 -4.76
N MET A 98 -5.35 -1.06 -3.48
CA MET A 98 -4.88 0.11 -2.76
C MET A 98 -4.03 -0.32 -1.55
N PRO A 99 -2.76 -0.71 -1.75
CA PRO A 99 -1.86 -0.96 -0.64
C PRO A 99 -1.65 0.34 0.16
N CYS A 100 -1.26 0.22 1.44
CA CYS A 100 -1.05 1.37 2.32
C CYS A 100 0.01 2.33 1.77
N LEU A 101 -0.08 3.62 2.11
CA LEU A 101 0.86 4.66 1.63
C LEU A 101 2.31 4.37 2.02
N SER A 102 2.55 3.71 3.15
CA SER A 102 3.89 3.30 3.57
C SER A 102 4.60 2.42 2.53
N SER A 103 3.85 1.71 1.68
CA SER A 103 4.42 0.93 0.57
C SER A 103 5.00 1.78 -0.56
N ARG A 104 4.92 3.12 -0.49
CA ARG A 104 5.54 4.06 -1.42
C ARG A 104 6.93 4.50 -0.98
N ILE A 105 7.35 4.12 0.23
CA ILE A 105 8.65 4.47 0.80
C ILE A 105 9.57 3.26 0.68
N PRO A 106 10.74 3.38 0.06
CA PRO A 106 11.73 2.30 -0.04
C PRO A 106 12.12 1.76 1.33
N TYR A 107 12.32 0.45 1.43
CA TYR A 107 12.79 -0.17 2.66
C TYR A 107 14.08 0.50 3.17
N GLY A 108 14.18 0.65 4.49
CA GLY A 108 15.30 1.33 5.17
C GLY A 108 15.19 2.85 5.20
N GLN A 109 14.28 3.47 4.44
CA GLN A 109 13.95 4.88 4.61
C GLN A 109 12.79 5.00 5.61
N ALA A 110 12.92 5.84 6.61
CA ALA A 110 11.95 5.97 7.69
C ALA A 110 10.55 6.33 7.18
N VAL A 111 9.52 5.67 7.71
CA VAL A 111 8.11 6.04 7.50
C VAL A 111 7.72 7.11 8.52
N THR A 112 7.29 8.26 8.03
CA THR A 112 6.82 9.36 8.88
C THR A 112 5.46 9.88 8.41
N PRO A 113 4.63 10.45 9.30
CA PRO A 113 3.36 11.06 8.92
C PRO A 113 3.52 12.13 7.83
N GLY A 114 4.60 12.93 7.89
CA GLY A 114 4.88 13.96 6.88
C GLY A 114 5.08 13.38 5.48
N LYS A 115 5.90 12.31 5.35
CA LYS A 115 6.09 11.64 4.06
C LYS A 115 4.81 11.01 3.52
N LEU A 116 3.98 10.44 4.41
CA LEU A 116 2.69 9.88 3.97
C LEU A 116 1.75 10.97 3.48
N ALA A 117 1.70 12.12 4.15
CA ALA A 117 0.91 13.27 3.70
C ALA A 117 1.37 13.79 2.33
N MET A 118 2.69 13.91 2.11
CA MET A 118 3.27 14.27 0.81
C MET A 118 2.82 13.30 -0.29
N ILE A 119 2.91 12.00 -0.04
CA ILE A 119 2.52 10.94 -0.99
C ILE A 119 1.02 11.01 -1.27
N GLU A 120 0.20 11.15 -0.23
CA GLU A 120 -1.26 11.21 -0.35
C GLU A 120 -1.70 12.40 -1.19
N GLN A 121 -1.14 13.59 -0.93
CA GLN A 121 -1.41 14.79 -1.70
C GLN A 121 -0.98 14.62 -3.16
N ALA A 122 0.21 14.11 -3.42
CA ALA A 122 0.73 13.89 -4.76
C ALA A 122 -0.09 12.85 -5.55
N GLU A 123 -0.48 11.72 -4.93
CA GLU A 123 -1.38 10.75 -5.58
C GLU A 123 -2.78 11.34 -5.77
N GLY A 124 -3.23 12.27 -4.91
CA GLY A 124 -4.47 13.04 -5.07
C GLY A 124 -4.47 13.88 -6.33
N VAL A 125 -3.41 14.68 -6.53
CA VAL A 125 -3.22 15.50 -7.74
C VAL A 125 -3.38 14.67 -9.03
N LEU A 126 -2.77 13.49 -9.07
CA LEU A 126 -2.87 12.61 -10.24
C LEU A 126 -4.28 12.03 -10.42
N ARG A 127 -4.95 11.66 -9.33
CA ARG A 127 -6.34 11.16 -9.39
C ARG A 127 -7.32 12.25 -9.86
N ASP A 128 -7.14 13.47 -9.39
CA ASP A 128 -7.95 14.62 -9.79
C ASP A 128 -7.73 14.97 -11.28
N ALA A 129 -6.53 14.70 -11.81
CA ALA A 129 -6.22 14.77 -13.24
C ALA A 129 -6.76 13.56 -14.05
N GLY A 130 -7.49 12.64 -13.39
CA GLY A 130 -8.16 11.50 -14.01
C GLY A 130 -7.29 10.27 -14.26
N PHE A 131 -6.16 10.13 -13.54
CA PHE A 131 -5.36 8.91 -13.52
C PHE A 131 -5.86 7.97 -12.44
N SER A 132 -6.08 6.71 -12.77
CA SER A 132 -6.66 5.71 -11.86
C SER A 132 -5.63 4.80 -11.20
N GLU A 133 -4.63 4.38 -11.95
CA GLU A 133 -3.58 3.49 -11.47
C GLU A 133 -2.27 4.26 -11.26
N VAL A 134 -2.16 4.90 -10.10
CA VAL A 134 -1.04 5.78 -9.76
C VAL A 134 -0.29 5.31 -8.52
N ARG A 135 1.03 5.48 -8.52
CA ARG A 135 1.89 5.34 -7.34
C ARG A 135 2.95 6.42 -7.36
N VAL A 136 3.04 7.18 -6.27
CA VAL A 136 4.11 8.16 -6.07
C VAL A 136 5.08 7.60 -5.03
N ARG A 137 6.24 7.12 -5.49
CA ARG A 137 7.31 6.63 -4.61
C ARG A 137 8.09 7.81 -4.06
N HIS A 138 8.21 7.85 -2.75
CA HIS A 138 9.01 8.87 -2.06
C HIS A 138 10.44 8.35 -1.87
N HIS A 139 11.40 8.99 -2.49
CA HIS A 139 12.82 8.68 -2.31
C HIS A 139 13.53 9.85 -1.61
N GLU A 140 14.22 9.57 -0.50
CA GLU A 140 15.14 10.53 0.09
C GLU A 140 16.39 10.66 -0.79
N GLN A 141 16.80 11.91 -1.01
CA GLN A 141 18.03 12.22 -1.74
C GLN A 141 18.71 13.44 -1.11
N PRO A 142 20.02 13.66 -1.40
CA PRO A 142 20.68 14.89 -0.97
C PRO A 142 19.93 16.13 -1.50
N GLY A 143 19.52 16.99 -0.58
CA GLY A 143 18.78 18.22 -0.93
C GLY A 143 17.27 18.12 -0.90
N GLY A 144 16.67 16.95 -0.62
CA GLY A 144 15.22 16.86 -0.47
C GLY A 144 14.60 15.50 -0.78
N ALA A 145 13.39 15.52 -1.29
CA ALA A 145 12.61 14.33 -1.61
C ALA A 145 12.31 14.26 -3.12
N LEU A 146 12.61 13.13 -3.73
CA LEU A 146 12.25 12.81 -5.11
C LEU A 146 10.91 12.06 -5.14
N ALA A 147 9.95 12.55 -5.92
CA ALA A 147 8.76 11.82 -6.31
C ALA A 147 9.03 11.01 -7.58
N LYS A 148 9.03 9.68 -7.46
CA LYS A 148 9.08 8.79 -8.62
C LYS A 148 7.68 8.29 -8.94
N LEU A 149 7.14 8.71 -10.08
CA LEU A 149 5.81 8.35 -10.54
C LEU A 149 5.82 6.99 -11.24
N GLU A 150 4.87 6.15 -10.86
CA GLU A 150 4.52 4.93 -11.60
C GLU A 150 3.05 5.04 -11.99
N LEU A 151 2.74 5.05 -13.27
CA LEU A 151 1.40 5.12 -13.83
C LEU A 151 1.03 3.80 -14.48
N GLY A 152 -0.26 3.49 -14.54
CA GLY A 152 -0.77 2.36 -15.31
C GLY A 152 -0.31 2.44 -16.76
N GLN A 153 0.05 1.29 -17.34
CA GLN A 153 0.61 1.25 -18.70
C GLN A 153 -0.30 1.93 -19.74
N ALA A 154 -1.60 1.75 -19.63
CA ALA A 154 -2.58 2.37 -20.52
C ALA A 154 -2.72 3.90 -20.33
N GLU A 155 -2.24 4.43 -19.22
CA GLU A 155 -2.34 5.85 -18.86
C GLU A 155 -1.04 6.62 -19.14
N MET A 156 0.06 5.90 -19.41
CA MET A 156 1.37 6.48 -19.66
C MET A 156 1.36 7.46 -20.83
N GLU A 157 0.70 7.11 -21.93
CA GLU A 157 0.62 7.96 -23.14
C GLU A 157 -0.08 9.29 -22.88
N ARG A 158 -1.08 9.31 -21.99
CA ARG A 158 -1.80 10.52 -21.59
C ARG A 158 -0.94 11.48 -20.76
N PHE A 159 0.07 10.93 -20.08
CA PHE A 159 0.97 11.70 -19.21
C PHE A 159 2.13 12.34 -20.00
N VAL A 160 2.44 11.85 -21.19
CA VAL A 160 3.58 12.31 -22.00
C VAL A 160 3.29 13.69 -22.60
N GLY A 161 3.79 14.73 -21.94
CA GLY A 161 3.73 16.12 -22.41
C GLY A 161 4.47 17.01 -21.42
N GLU A 162 5.29 17.93 -21.93
CA GLU A 162 6.07 18.86 -21.10
C GLU A 162 5.17 19.70 -20.18
N GLU A 163 4.02 20.13 -20.68
CA GLU A 163 3.05 20.94 -19.92
C GLU A 163 2.43 20.14 -18.75
N MET A 164 2.03 18.88 -18.98
CA MET A 164 1.49 18.01 -17.93
C MET A 164 2.54 17.75 -16.86
N MET A 165 3.75 17.41 -17.27
CA MET A 165 4.86 17.17 -16.33
C MET A 165 5.19 18.42 -15.53
N ALA A 166 5.23 19.61 -16.16
CA ALA A 166 5.52 20.87 -15.49
C ALA A 166 4.43 21.21 -14.44
N ASN A 167 3.16 21.00 -14.79
CA ASN A 167 2.03 21.25 -13.89
C ASN A 167 2.06 20.30 -12.68
N VAL A 168 2.23 19.01 -12.92
CA VAL A 168 2.36 18.00 -11.84
C VAL A 168 3.56 18.32 -10.95
N ALA A 169 4.72 18.68 -11.54
CA ALA A 169 5.91 19.02 -10.77
C ALA A 169 5.70 20.26 -9.89
N ALA A 170 4.95 21.26 -10.36
CA ALA A 170 4.61 22.44 -9.56
C ALA A 170 3.77 22.05 -8.33
N GLN A 171 2.70 21.27 -8.51
CA GLN A 171 1.85 20.83 -7.41
C GLN A 171 2.57 19.86 -6.45
N PHE A 172 3.49 19.04 -6.94
CA PHE A 172 4.30 18.17 -6.09
C PHE A 172 5.30 18.93 -5.24
N ARG A 173 5.81 20.09 -5.72
CA ARG A 173 6.63 21.00 -4.89
C ARG A 173 5.81 21.58 -3.74
N GLU A 174 4.54 21.91 -3.98
CA GLU A 174 3.62 22.35 -2.92
C GLU A 174 3.38 21.24 -1.88
N ALA A 175 3.37 19.97 -2.30
CA ALA A 175 3.30 18.82 -1.42
C ALA A 175 4.62 18.55 -0.65
N GLY A 176 5.75 19.21 -1.02
CA GLY A 176 7.04 19.11 -0.34
C GLY A 176 8.11 18.30 -1.08
N PHE A 177 7.86 17.83 -2.30
CA PHE A 177 8.87 17.19 -3.14
C PHE A 177 9.78 18.23 -3.79
N THR A 178 11.08 17.93 -3.88
CA THR A 178 12.06 18.79 -4.59
C THR A 178 12.14 18.46 -6.07
N ASP A 179 12.01 17.18 -6.40
CA ASP A 179 12.13 16.66 -7.75
C ASP A 179 11.02 15.66 -8.09
N VAL A 180 10.74 15.54 -9.39
CA VAL A 180 9.75 14.61 -9.94
C VAL A 180 10.34 13.86 -11.12
N THR A 181 10.18 12.55 -11.16
CA THR A 181 10.57 11.71 -12.29
C THR A 181 9.48 10.68 -12.61
N LEU A 182 9.38 10.29 -13.87
CA LEU A 182 8.47 9.24 -14.32
C LEU A 182 9.25 7.92 -14.49
N ASP A 183 8.76 6.84 -13.88
CA ASP A 183 9.26 5.49 -14.23
C ASP A 183 8.67 5.07 -15.57
N THR A 184 9.50 5.07 -16.61
CA THR A 184 9.09 4.72 -17.97
C THR A 184 8.61 3.28 -18.14
N ARG A 185 8.86 2.41 -17.15
CA ARG A 185 8.34 1.05 -17.11
C ARG A 185 6.89 0.98 -16.60
N GLY A 186 6.35 2.11 -16.12
CA GLY A 186 5.02 2.18 -15.54
C GLY A 186 4.86 1.44 -14.22
N TYR A 187 3.63 1.38 -13.74
CA TYR A 187 3.30 0.64 -12.52
C TYR A 187 3.45 -0.88 -12.71
N ARG A 188 4.15 -1.52 -11.78
CA ARG A 188 4.29 -2.97 -11.69
C ARG A 188 4.07 -3.43 -10.25
N ARG A 189 3.22 -4.44 -10.10
CA ARG A 189 3.01 -5.06 -8.77
C ARG A 189 4.36 -5.54 -8.22
N GLY A 190 4.68 -5.11 -6.99
CA GLY A 190 5.92 -5.53 -6.34
C GLY A 190 7.18 -4.78 -6.77
N SER A 191 7.08 -3.70 -7.57
CA SER A 191 8.25 -2.91 -8.01
C SER A 191 9.15 -2.45 -6.85
N LEU A 192 8.57 -2.20 -5.67
CA LEU A 192 9.35 -1.85 -4.47
C LEU A 192 10.24 -3.00 -3.96
N ASN A 193 9.89 -4.23 -4.28
CA ASN A 193 10.62 -5.43 -3.85
C ASN A 193 11.72 -5.83 -4.85
N GLU A 194 11.81 -5.17 -6.01
CA GLU A 194 12.84 -5.44 -7.01
C GLU A 194 14.22 -5.11 -6.40
N GLY A 195 15.14 -6.08 -6.42
CA GLY A 195 16.49 -5.92 -5.88
C GLY A 195 16.62 -6.02 -4.34
N VAL A 196 15.53 -6.26 -3.63
CA VAL A 196 15.56 -6.50 -2.19
C VAL A 196 15.65 -8.00 -1.93
N ALA A 197 16.60 -8.42 -1.09
CA ALA A 197 16.66 -9.81 -0.62
C ALA A 197 15.51 -10.06 0.36
N LEU A 198 14.41 -10.59 -0.15
CA LEU A 198 13.27 -11.00 0.66
C LEU A 198 13.48 -12.42 1.15
N ALA A 199 13.24 -12.68 2.44
CA ALA A 199 13.14 -14.04 2.94
C ALA A 199 11.97 -14.72 2.21
N LYS A 200 12.26 -15.85 1.56
CA LYS A 200 11.20 -16.71 1.04
C LYS A 200 10.56 -17.39 2.24
N GLY A 201 9.29 -17.12 2.46
CA GLY A 201 8.48 -17.80 3.46
C GLY A 201 8.19 -19.24 3.08
#